data_a191d93a1f80714c7dd52e341f48b2c6
#
_entry.id   a191d93a1f80714c7dd52e341f48b2c6
#
_cell.length_a   1.000
_cell.length_b   1.000
_cell.length_c   1.000
_cell.angle_alpha   90.00
_cell.angle_beta   90.00
_cell.angle_gamma   90.00
#
_symmetry.space_group_name_H-M   'P 1'
#
loop_
_entity.id
_entity.type
_entity.pdbx_description
1 polymer ?
#
loop_
_entity_poly.entity_id
_entity_poly.type
_entity_poly.pdbx_seq_one_letter_code
_entity_poly.pdbx_strand_id
1 'polypeptide(L)'
;MSDLLLIADHASNHVPGDIDLDIDPVLLNQHMAIDIGVAPLGRLLCERLGMDGIFGPVSRLVIDLNREEDAAGLIPTESDGFSIPGNALLTAEGRHARIEHFWRPYHAGIARRIADARPRLIVSLHSFTPRLSTRPQEQRPWQVGVLYNQDDRAAIVGIAALRAAGIETGDNEPYSGKVLNATMNLHAEANGIAYLGLEVRQDLIGDDAGVAQWGDRLAPVIARVADSFRS
;
A
#
# COMPACT_ATOMS: atom_id res chain seq x y z
N MET A 1 15.29 8.16 -15.95
CA MET A 1 14.26 7.99 -14.89
C MET A 1 13.20 7.09 -15.48
N SER A 2 12.66 6.19 -14.69
CA SER A 2 11.60 5.27 -15.15
C SER A 2 10.28 6.03 -15.36
N ASP A 3 9.52 5.63 -16.36
CA ASP A 3 8.14 6.09 -16.60
C ASP A 3 7.10 5.24 -15.85
N LEU A 4 7.56 4.37 -14.95
CA LEU A 4 6.78 3.59 -14.01
C LEU A 4 7.21 3.92 -12.58
N LEU A 5 6.27 4.06 -11.68
CA LEU A 5 6.53 4.35 -10.26
C LEU A 5 5.76 3.35 -9.39
N LEU A 6 6.44 2.70 -8.45
CA LEU A 6 5.80 1.90 -7.41
C LEU A 6 5.75 2.69 -6.11
N ILE A 7 4.61 2.67 -5.45
CA ILE A 7 4.38 3.27 -4.13
C ILE A 7 3.86 2.18 -3.19
N ALA A 8 4.48 2.06 -2.02
CA ALA A 8 4.12 1.11 -0.97
C ALA A 8 4.08 1.83 0.39
N ASP A 9 2.91 2.32 0.75
CA ASP A 9 2.72 3.19 1.94
C ASP A 9 3.06 2.49 3.25
N HIS A 10 2.77 1.19 3.36
CA HIS A 10 2.90 0.40 4.60
C HIS A 10 4.05 -0.63 4.55
N ALA A 11 5.17 -0.26 3.94
CA ALA A 11 6.30 -1.15 3.69
C ALA A 11 7.25 -1.34 4.88
N SER A 12 6.98 -0.72 6.04
CA SER A 12 7.85 -0.75 7.21
C SER A 12 7.07 -0.96 8.50
N ASN A 13 7.66 -1.71 9.44
CA ASN A 13 7.21 -1.82 10.81
C ASN A 13 8.05 -0.96 11.79
N HIS A 14 8.91 -0.09 11.25
CA HIS A 14 9.80 0.73 12.06
C HIS A 14 9.01 1.71 12.93
N VAL A 15 9.35 1.73 14.21
CA VAL A 15 8.90 2.73 15.19
C VAL A 15 10.14 3.47 15.65
N PRO A 16 10.24 4.80 15.44
CA PRO A 16 11.36 5.62 15.93
C PRO A 16 11.51 5.52 17.46
N GLY A 17 12.75 5.59 17.94
CA GLY A 17 13.05 5.34 19.34
C GLY A 17 12.52 6.39 20.32
N ASP A 18 12.05 7.53 19.84
CA ASP A 18 11.37 8.60 20.59
C ASP A 18 9.84 8.46 20.61
N ILE A 19 9.29 7.43 19.96
CA ILE A 19 7.87 7.13 19.93
C ILE A 19 7.62 5.83 20.68
N ASP A 20 6.84 5.92 21.75
CA ASP A 20 6.33 4.77 22.47
C ASP A 20 4.86 4.52 22.09
N LEU A 21 4.56 3.36 21.51
CA LEU A 21 3.19 2.95 21.19
C LEU A 21 2.51 2.22 22.35
N ASP A 22 3.29 1.84 23.38
CA ASP A 22 2.84 1.06 24.55
C ASP A 22 2.13 -0.24 24.15
N ILE A 23 2.73 -0.99 23.21
CA ILE A 23 2.23 -2.28 22.70
C ILE A 23 3.30 -3.35 22.81
N ASP A 24 2.88 -4.63 22.80
CA ASP A 24 3.82 -5.75 22.66
C ASP A 24 4.57 -5.64 21.31
N PRO A 25 5.92 -5.63 21.30
CA PRO A 25 6.70 -5.55 20.06
C PRO A 25 6.39 -6.64 19.03
N VAL A 26 5.85 -7.79 19.44
CA VAL A 26 5.43 -8.86 18.52
C VAL A 26 4.35 -8.38 17.55
N LEU A 27 3.51 -7.43 17.96
CA LEU A 27 2.45 -6.85 17.12
C LEU A 27 2.98 -6.03 15.94
N LEU A 28 4.22 -5.54 16.04
CA LEU A 28 4.87 -4.82 14.93
C LEU A 28 5.15 -5.71 13.71
N ASN A 29 5.12 -7.03 13.88
CA ASN A 29 5.29 -7.99 12.79
C ASN A 29 3.94 -8.52 12.24
N GLN A 30 2.83 -7.91 12.64
CA GLN A 30 1.50 -8.30 12.20
C GLN A 30 0.92 -7.29 11.19
N HIS A 31 -0.08 -7.73 10.43
CA HIS A 31 -0.75 -6.92 9.39
C HIS A 31 -1.33 -5.59 9.88
N MET A 32 -1.57 -5.45 11.18
CA MET A 32 -2.01 -4.20 11.77
C MET A 32 -0.92 -3.11 11.77
N ALA A 33 0.36 -3.50 11.71
CA ALA A 33 1.50 -2.60 11.80
C ALA A 33 2.25 -2.42 10.48
N ILE A 34 2.21 -3.43 9.61
CA ILE A 34 2.94 -3.51 8.34
C ILE A 34 2.16 -4.36 7.33
N ASP A 35 2.22 -4.02 6.07
CA ASP A 35 1.75 -4.88 5.00
C ASP A 35 2.81 -5.96 4.72
N ILE A 36 2.57 -7.16 5.26
CA ILE A 36 3.53 -8.27 5.24
C ILE A 36 3.90 -8.65 3.80
N GLY A 37 5.21 -8.78 3.53
CA GLY A 37 5.75 -9.18 2.23
C GLY A 37 5.81 -8.06 1.18
N VAL A 38 5.19 -6.89 1.42
CA VAL A 38 5.11 -5.79 0.45
C VAL A 38 6.49 -5.19 0.14
N ALA A 39 7.32 -4.96 1.13
CA ALA A 39 8.65 -4.37 0.90
C ALA A 39 9.55 -5.24 0.02
N PRO A 40 9.75 -6.54 0.29
CA PRO A 40 10.56 -7.40 -0.58
C PRO A 40 9.93 -7.60 -1.96
N LEU A 41 8.60 -7.80 -2.06
CA LEU A 41 7.92 -7.93 -3.33
C LEU A 41 8.03 -6.65 -4.18
N GLY A 42 7.83 -5.49 -3.56
CA GLY A 42 7.95 -4.19 -4.25
C GLY A 42 9.35 -3.95 -4.79
N ARG A 43 10.40 -4.25 -4.02
CA ARG A 43 11.80 -4.15 -4.50
C ARG A 43 12.06 -5.09 -5.67
N LEU A 44 11.58 -6.34 -5.60
CA LEU A 44 11.72 -7.31 -6.69
C LEU A 44 11.00 -6.86 -7.96
N LEU A 45 9.79 -6.30 -7.84
CA LEU A 45 9.04 -5.76 -8.97
C LEU A 45 9.75 -4.53 -9.59
N CYS A 46 10.31 -3.65 -8.74
CA CYS A 46 11.10 -2.51 -9.20
C CYS A 46 12.33 -2.97 -10.01
N GLU A 47 13.05 -3.97 -9.53
CA GLU A 47 14.21 -4.53 -10.24
C GLU A 47 13.79 -5.15 -11.58
N ARG A 48 12.77 -6.00 -11.61
CA ARG A 48 12.32 -6.71 -12.81
C ARG A 48 11.78 -5.80 -13.90
N LEU A 49 11.11 -4.72 -13.52
CA LEU A 49 10.43 -3.82 -14.46
C LEU A 49 11.16 -2.51 -14.68
N GLY A 50 12.32 -2.32 -14.04
CA GLY A 50 13.05 -1.07 -14.10
C GLY A 50 12.26 0.12 -13.55
N MET A 51 11.39 -0.12 -12.56
CA MET A 51 10.59 0.93 -11.92
C MET A 51 11.36 1.61 -10.79
N ASP A 52 11.06 2.87 -10.56
CA ASP A 52 11.42 3.52 -9.30
C ASP A 52 10.42 3.16 -8.21
N GLY A 53 10.89 3.02 -6.96
CA GLY A 53 10.06 2.65 -5.82
C GLY A 53 10.12 3.67 -4.69
N ILE A 54 8.97 4.00 -4.10
CA ILE A 54 8.86 4.79 -2.87
C ILE A 54 8.18 3.91 -1.82
N PHE A 55 8.85 3.74 -0.67
CA PHE A 55 8.42 2.85 0.40
C PHE A 55 8.22 3.67 1.67
N GLY A 56 7.06 3.51 2.33
CA GLY A 56 6.76 4.13 3.60
C GLY A 56 7.83 3.77 4.66
N PRO A 57 8.43 4.77 5.34
CA PRO A 57 9.59 4.54 6.19
C PRO A 57 9.25 4.05 7.60
N VAL A 58 8.00 4.19 8.03
CA VAL A 58 7.55 3.86 9.39
C VAL A 58 6.31 2.98 9.39
N SER A 59 6.07 2.33 10.53
CA SER A 59 4.83 1.56 10.75
C SER A 59 3.59 2.44 10.59
N ARG A 60 2.54 1.90 9.99
CA ARG A 60 1.23 2.57 9.93
C ARG A 60 0.62 2.83 11.31
N LEU A 61 1.13 2.19 12.38
CA LEU A 61 0.75 2.49 13.76
C LEU A 61 1.38 3.79 14.27
N VAL A 62 2.52 4.21 13.71
CA VAL A 62 3.10 5.53 13.98
C VAL A 62 2.26 6.61 13.31
N ILE A 63 2.00 6.44 12.03
CA ILE A 63 1.13 7.28 11.20
C ILE A 63 0.78 6.52 9.92
N ASP A 64 -0.50 6.46 9.57
CA ASP A 64 -0.95 5.78 8.35
C ASP A 64 -0.77 6.71 7.14
N LEU A 65 0.25 6.42 6.34
CA LEU A 65 0.63 7.23 5.19
C LEU A 65 -0.42 7.18 4.06
N ASN A 66 -1.34 6.20 4.08
CA ASN A 66 -2.45 6.11 3.14
C ASN A 66 -3.78 6.63 3.73
N ARG A 67 -3.68 7.71 4.52
CA ARG A 67 -4.84 8.47 5.04
C ARG A 67 -4.65 9.95 4.75
N GLU A 68 -5.76 10.68 4.65
CA GLU A 68 -5.76 12.13 4.58
C GLU A 68 -5.16 12.74 5.85
N GLU A 69 -4.48 13.88 5.72
CA GLU A 69 -3.79 14.55 6.83
C GLU A 69 -4.72 14.89 8.00
N ASP A 70 -5.97 15.21 7.71
CA ASP A 70 -6.99 15.57 8.70
C ASP A 70 -7.85 14.36 9.17
N ALA A 71 -7.65 13.18 8.59
CA ALA A 71 -8.42 12.00 8.94
C ALA A 71 -8.25 11.61 10.42
N ALA A 72 -9.35 11.26 11.07
CA ALA A 72 -9.32 10.79 12.47
C ALA A 72 -8.47 9.52 12.65
N GLY A 73 -8.44 8.66 11.61
CA GLY A 73 -7.66 7.42 11.61
C GLY A 73 -6.22 7.56 11.12
N LEU A 74 -5.70 8.77 10.90
CA LEU A 74 -4.31 9.00 10.47
C LEU A 74 -3.29 8.41 11.46
N ILE A 75 -3.55 8.56 12.76
CA ILE A 75 -2.78 7.95 13.84
C ILE A 75 -3.76 7.05 14.60
N PRO A 76 -3.76 5.73 14.32
CA PRO A 76 -4.78 4.84 14.85
C PRO A 76 -4.59 4.60 16.35
N THR A 77 -5.68 4.67 17.11
CA THR A 77 -5.70 4.29 18.53
C THR A 77 -6.11 2.84 18.74
N GLU A 78 -6.59 2.21 17.68
CA GLU A 78 -6.97 0.80 17.62
C GLU A 78 -6.76 0.25 16.19
N SER A 79 -6.37 -1.01 16.05
CA SER A 79 -6.29 -1.72 14.77
C SER A 79 -6.58 -3.20 14.95
N ASP A 80 -7.53 -3.74 14.18
CA ASP A 80 -8.02 -5.14 14.21
C ASP A 80 -8.29 -5.68 15.65
N GLY A 81 -8.90 -4.83 16.51
CA GLY A 81 -9.26 -5.17 17.88
C GLY A 81 -8.14 -5.00 18.91
N PHE A 82 -6.95 -4.54 18.49
CA PHE A 82 -5.84 -4.24 19.39
C PHE A 82 -5.77 -2.73 19.68
N SER A 83 -5.78 -2.37 20.96
CA SER A 83 -5.58 -0.97 21.38
C SER A 83 -4.11 -0.56 21.20
N ILE A 84 -3.89 0.72 20.92
CA ILE A 84 -2.57 1.35 20.83
C ILE A 84 -2.51 2.49 21.84
N PRO A 85 -2.21 2.18 23.12
CA PRO A 85 -2.35 3.14 24.22
C PRO A 85 -1.49 4.40 24.05
N GLY A 86 -0.27 4.27 23.52
CA GLY A 86 0.60 5.41 23.25
C GLY A 86 0.01 6.42 22.27
N ASN A 87 -0.83 5.97 21.34
CA ASN A 87 -1.54 6.85 20.41
C ASN A 87 -2.80 7.47 21.04
N ALA A 88 -3.47 6.76 21.95
CA ALA A 88 -4.65 7.28 22.62
C ALA A 88 -4.33 8.48 23.55
N LEU A 89 -3.10 8.57 24.02
CA LEU A 89 -2.60 9.66 24.87
C LEU A 89 -1.92 10.79 24.08
N LEU A 90 -1.88 10.69 22.75
CA LEU A 90 -1.17 11.64 21.90
C LEU A 90 -1.83 13.02 21.92
N THR A 91 -1.03 14.04 22.24
CA THR A 91 -1.48 15.45 22.21
C THR A 91 -1.61 15.96 20.76
N ALA A 92 -2.26 17.11 20.59
CA ALA A 92 -2.33 17.80 19.31
C ALA A 92 -0.93 18.16 18.76
N GLU A 93 -0.02 18.56 19.63
CA GLU A 93 1.38 18.86 19.27
C GLU A 93 2.12 17.60 18.83
N GLY A 94 1.91 16.47 19.52
CA GLY A 94 2.49 15.18 19.15
C GLY A 94 1.95 14.68 17.81
N ARG A 95 0.64 14.85 17.57
CA ARG A 95 0.02 14.56 16.25
C ARG A 95 0.65 15.43 15.15
N HIS A 96 0.76 16.73 15.37
CA HIS A 96 1.37 17.66 14.43
C HIS A 96 2.83 17.30 14.14
N ALA A 97 3.61 16.95 15.17
CA ALA A 97 5.00 16.53 15.00
C ALA A 97 5.14 15.28 14.10
N ARG A 98 4.27 14.27 14.25
CA ARG A 98 4.29 13.08 13.37
C ARG A 98 3.91 13.43 11.93
N ILE A 99 2.95 14.33 11.72
CA ILE A 99 2.57 14.82 10.37
C ILE A 99 3.77 15.50 9.71
N GLU A 100 4.42 16.43 10.40
CA GLU A 100 5.58 17.17 9.88
C GLU A 100 6.78 16.27 9.60
N HIS A 101 7.01 15.25 10.44
CA HIS A 101 8.19 14.40 10.34
C HIS A 101 8.06 13.26 9.35
N PHE A 102 6.85 12.71 9.16
CA PHE A 102 6.65 11.51 8.35
C PHE A 102 5.70 11.72 7.18
N TRP A 103 4.50 12.23 7.43
CA TRP A 103 3.46 12.30 6.42
C TRP A 103 3.81 13.31 5.32
N ARG A 104 4.07 14.55 5.69
CA ARG A 104 4.40 15.62 4.72
C ARG A 104 5.66 15.33 3.90
N PRO A 105 6.79 14.92 4.48
CA PRO A 105 7.99 14.57 3.71
C PRO A 105 7.77 13.39 2.76
N TYR A 106 7.00 12.38 3.17
CA TYR A 106 6.64 11.25 2.34
C TYR A 106 5.85 11.68 1.10
N HIS A 107 4.76 12.40 1.29
CA HIS A 107 3.92 12.89 0.19
C HIS A 107 4.63 13.94 -0.68
N ALA A 108 5.46 14.80 -0.09
CA ALA A 108 6.31 15.72 -0.84
C ALA A 108 7.35 14.97 -1.70
N GLY A 109 7.88 13.85 -1.20
CA GLY A 109 8.78 12.96 -1.96
C GLY A 109 8.09 12.35 -3.17
N ILE A 110 6.86 11.85 -3.02
CA ILE A 110 6.04 11.31 -4.11
C ILE A 110 5.76 12.41 -5.16
N ALA A 111 5.27 13.57 -4.71
CA ALA A 111 4.94 14.68 -5.61
C ALA A 111 6.16 15.13 -6.45
N ARG A 112 7.33 15.26 -5.81
CA ARG A 112 8.57 15.58 -6.50
C ARG A 112 8.94 14.50 -7.52
N ARG A 113 8.84 13.21 -7.15
CA ARG A 113 9.15 12.11 -8.05
C ARG A 113 8.24 12.10 -9.28
N ILE A 114 6.95 12.36 -9.09
CA ILE A 114 5.97 12.48 -10.17
C ILE A 114 6.33 13.66 -11.09
N ALA A 115 6.66 14.82 -10.54
CA ALA A 115 7.04 15.99 -11.31
C ALA A 115 8.29 15.76 -12.19
N ASP A 116 9.29 15.05 -11.63
CA ASP A 116 10.55 14.78 -12.29
C ASP A 116 10.44 13.68 -13.38
N ALA A 117 9.73 12.58 -13.08
CA ALA A 117 9.67 11.41 -13.94
C ALA A 117 8.46 11.38 -14.87
N ARG A 118 7.35 12.04 -14.51
CA ARG A 118 6.07 12.01 -15.23
C ARG A 118 5.64 10.58 -15.57
N PRO A 119 5.43 9.73 -14.56
CA PRO A 119 5.13 8.33 -14.80
C PRO A 119 3.82 8.18 -15.58
N ARG A 120 3.78 7.26 -16.55
CA ARG A 120 2.54 6.91 -17.27
C ARG A 120 1.64 5.98 -16.46
N LEU A 121 2.21 5.26 -15.48
CA LEU A 121 1.50 4.38 -14.57
C LEU A 121 2.14 4.42 -13.18
N ILE A 122 1.30 4.55 -12.16
CA ILE A 122 1.67 4.34 -10.76
C ILE A 122 1.15 2.96 -10.33
N VAL A 123 1.98 2.13 -9.70
CA VAL A 123 1.57 0.90 -9.04
C VAL A 123 1.53 1.14 -7.54
N SER A 124 0.35 1.10 -6.94
CA SER A 124 0.18 1.09 -5.49
C SER A 124 0.19 -0.35 -5.01
N LEU A 125 1.14 -0.71 -4.13
CA LEU A 125 1.32 -2.07 -3.66
C LEU A 125 1.04 -2.18 -2.17
N HIS A 126 0.07 -3.02 -1.83
CA HIS A 126 -0.34 -3.36 -0.47
C HIS A 126 -0.46 -4.88 -0.29
N SER A 127 -0.69 -5.30 0.94
CA SER A 127 -1.11 -6.68 1.23
C SER A 127 -2.21 -6.72 2.28
N PHE A 128 -3.05 -7.75 2.18
CA PHE A 128 -4.16 -7.96 3.11
C PHE A 128 -4.10 -9.32 3.79
N THR A 129 -4.63 -9.37 5.02
CA THR A 129 -4.76 -10.62 5.76
C THR A 129 -5.88 -11.51 5.19
N PRO A 130 -5.67 -12.83 5.07
CA PRO A 130 -6.73 -13.75 4.65
C PRO A 130 -7.90 -13.80 5.62
N ARG A 131 -7.70 -13.32 6.87
CA ARG A 131 -8.72 -13.33 7.91
C ARG A 131 -8.46 -12.21 8.92
N LEU A 132 -9.47 -11.40 9.22
CA LEU A 132 -9.43 -10.43 10.31
C LEU A 132 -9.72 -11.11 11.65
N SER A 133 -9.03 -10.68 12.72
CA SER A 133 -9.29 -11.15 14.08
C SER A 133 -10.69 -10.73 14.54
N THR A 134 -11.12 -9.52 14.17
CA THR A 134 -12.42 -8.96 14.50
C THR A 134 -13.57 -9.52 13.68
N ARG A 135 -13.29 -10.17 12.53
CA ARG A 135 -14.30 -10.75 11.62
C ARG A 135 -13.87 -12.12 11.10
N PRO A 136 -13.70 -13.12 11.97
CA PRO A 136 -13.16 -14.43 11.59
C PRO A 136 -14.05 -15.22 10.62
N GLN A 137 -15.32 -14.83 10.47
CA GLN A 137 -16.28 -15.47 9.55
C GLN A 137 -16.21 -14.89 8.13
N GLU A 138 -15.62 -13.71 7.96
CA GLU A 138 -15.50 -13.07 6.65
C GLU A 138 -14.46 -13.81 5.80
N GLN A 139 -14.94 -14.40 4.71
CA GLN A 139 -14.06 -15.11 3.79
C GLN A 139 -13.43 -14.15 2.81
N ARG A 140 -12.12 -14.29 2.60
CA ARG A 140 -11.32 -13.49 1.67
C ARG A 140 -10.63 -14.44 0.67
N PRO A 141 -11.37 -14.96 -0.31
CA PRO A 141 -10.88 -15.99 -1.22
C PRO A 141 -9.84 -15.46 -2.20
N TRP A 142 -9.87 -14.16 -2.47
CA TRP A 142 -9.01 -13.53 -3.47
C TRP A 142 -7.53 -13.69 -3.14
N GLN A 143 -6.75 -13.97 -4.17
CA GLN A 143 -5.29 -13.97 -4.08
C GLN A 143 -4.73 -12.55 -4.24
N VAL A 144 -5.38 -11.76 -5.10
CA VAL A 144 -5.07 -10.35 -5.35
C VAL A 144 -6.37 -9.55 -5.42
N GLY A 145 -6.45 -8.45 -4.70
CA GLY A 145 -7.45 -7.41 -4.88
C GLY A 145 -6.93 -6.32 -5.82
N VAL A 146 -7.82 -5.72 -6.60
CA VAL A 146 -7.51 -4.51 -7.37
C VAL A 146 -8.40 -3.39 -6.88
N LEU A 147 -7.77 -2.32 -6.35
CA LEU A 147 -8.45 -1.18 -5.77
C LEU A 147 -8.41 0.02 -6.71
N TYR A 148 -9.53 0.70 -6.84
CA TYR A 148 -9.64 1.95 -7.59
C TYR A 148 -10.82 2.79 -7.07
N ASN A 149 -10.75 4.10 -7.30
CA ASN A 149 -11.80 5.05 -6.92
C ASN A 149 -12.52 5.56 -8.17
N GLN A 150 -12.16 6.72 -8.70
CA GLN A 150 -12.80 7.31 -9.89
C GLN A 150 -12.12 6.85 -11.18
N ASP A 151 -10.79 6.66 -11.16
CA ASP A 151 -10.02 6.21 -12.32
C ASP A 151 -9.88 4.68 -12.32
N ASP A 152 -10.69 4.02 -13.13
CA ASP A 152 -10.70 2.57 -13.30
C ASP A 152 -9.90 2.07 -14.51
N ARG A 153 -9.28 2.98 -15.29
CA ARG A 153 -8.62 2.66 -16.57
C ARG A 153 -7.59 1.52 -16.44
N ALA A 154 -6.70 1.61 -15.46
CA ALA A 154 -5.68 0.58 -15.24
C ALA A 154 -6.27 -0.66 -14.52
N ALA A 155 -7.25 -0.48 -13.66
CA ALA A 155 -7.92 -1.57 -12.94
C ALA A 155 -8.63 -2.52 -13.91
N ILE A 156 -9.37 -2.02 -14.90
CA ILE A 156 -10.05 -2.83 -15.92
C ILE A 156 -9.05 -3.75 -16.63
N VAL A 157 -7.93 -3.20 -17.09
CA VAL A 157 -6.88 -3.98 -17.77
C VAL A 157 -6.20 -4.95 -16.81
N GLY A 158 -5.91 -4.51 -15.59
CA GLY A 158 -5.25 -5.30 -14.55
C GLY A 158 -6.08 -6.50 -14.11
N ILE A 159 -7.37 -6.30 -13.81
CA ILE A 159 -8.30 -7.38 -13.43
C ILE A 159 -8.41 -8.43 -14.55
N ALA A 160 -8.56 -7.98 -15.78
CA ALA A 160 -8.62 -8.88 -16.92
C ALA A 160 -7.32 -9.69 -17.09
N ALA A 161 -6.15 -9.05 -16.92
CA ALA A 161 -4.86 -9.72 -17.03
C ALA A 161 -4.60 -10.72 -15.89
N LEU A 162 -4.93 -10.34 -14.64
CA LEU A 162 -4.83 -11.22 -13.47
C LEU A 162 -5.70 -12.47 -13.63
N ARG A 163 -6.97 -12.29 -14.02
CA ARG A 163 -7.90 -13.40 -14.25
C ARG A 163 -7.43 -14.31 -15.40
N ALA A 164 -6.91 -13.75 -16.48
CA ALA A 164 -6.33 -14.51 -17.58
C ALA A 164 -5.08 -15.32 -17.16
N ALA A 165 -4.33 -14.85 -16.15
CA ALA A 165 -3.21 -15.56 -15.54
C ALA A 165 -3.64 -16.61 -14.50
N GLY A 166 -4.95 -16.88 -14.34
CA GLY A 166 -5.50 -17.83 -13.37
C GLY A 166 -5.36 -17.35 -11.91
N ILE A 167 -5.35 -16.04 -11.68
CA ILE A 167 -5.29 -15.44 -10.34
C ILE A 167 -6.71 -15.09 -9.90
N GLU A 168 -7.14 -15.60 -8.75
CA GLU A 168 -8.42 -15.25 -8.16
C GLU A 168 -8.39 -13.80 -7.70
N THR A 169 -9.16 -12.95 -8.42
CA THR A 169 -9.02 -11.50 -8.37
C THR A 169 -10.27 -10.83 -7.85
N GLY A 170 -10.12 -10.06 -6.77
CA GLY A 170 -11.13 -9.16 -6.22
C GLY A 170 -11.20 -7.85 -6.99
N ASP A 171 -12.41 -7.36 -7.24
CA ASP A 171 -12.71 -6.10 -7.90
C ASP A 171 -13.23 -5.14 -6.83
N ASN A 172 -12.38 -4.20 -6.37
CA ASN A 172 -12.59 -3.44 -5.14
C ASN A 172 -12.91 -4.34 -3.93
N GLU A 173 -12.23 -5.49 -3.85
CA GLU A 173 -12.34 -6.47 -2.78
C GLU A 173 -10.95 -7.03 -2.39
N PRO A 174 -10.66 -7.30 -1.11
CA PRO A 174 -11.54 -7.18 0.08
C PRO A 174 -11.69 -5.73 0.58
N TYR A 175 -10.99 -4.80 0.02
CA TYR A 175 -11.11 -3.37 0.30
C TYR A 175 -11.48 -2.61 -0.96
N SER A 176 -12.09 -1.43 -0.78
CA SER A 176 -12.51 -0.59 -1.91
C SER A 176 -11.70 0.70 -1.96
N GLY A 177 -11.15 1.02 -3.10
CA GLY A 177 -10.48 2.29 -3.36
C GLY A 177 -11.42 3.50 -3.26
N LYS A 178 -12.73 3.29 -3.28
CA LYS A 178 -13.72 4.34 -3.00
C LYS A 178 -13.71 4.81 -1.54
N VAL A 179 -13.09 4.03 -0.65
CA VAL A 179 -13.04 4.30 0.79
C VAL A 179 -11.60 4.46 1.29
N LEU A 180 -10.68 3.67 0.74
CA LEU A 180 -9.29 3.57 1.20
C LEU A 180 -8.34 3.78 0.03
N ASN A 181 -8.01 5.03 -0.31
CA ASN A 181 -7.18 5.33 -1.49
C ASN A 181 -6.48 6.69 -1.41
N ALA A 182 -6.22 7.19 -0.20
CA ALA A 182 -5.78 8.58 0.00
C ALA A 182 -4.52 8.93 -0.82
N THR A 183 -3.51 8.08 -0.82
CA THR A 183 -2.28 8.30 -1.59
C THR A 183 -2.56 8.37 -3.08
N MET A 184 -3.36 7.46 -3.62
CA MET A 184 -3.67 7.46 -5.05
C MET A 184 -4.63 8.59 -5.44
N ASN A 185 -5.58 8.94 -4.58
CA ASN A 185 -6.45 10.10 -4.82
C ASN A 185 -5.61 11.39 -4.93
N LEU A 186 -4.65 11.58 -4.01
CA LEU A 186 -3.81 12.77 -3.95
C LEU A 186 -2.79 12.84 -5.10
N HIS A 187 -2.16 11.72 -5.45
CA HIS A 187 -1.00 11.72 -6.33
C HIS A 187 -1.28 11.20 -7.74
N ALA A 188 -2.22 10.29 -7.91
CA ALA A 188 -2.59 9.75 -9.22
C ALA A 188 -3.83 10.44 -9.79
N GLU A 189 -4.99 10.30 -9.14
CA GLU A 189 -6.26 10.83 -9.67
C GLU A 189 -6.26 12.35 -9.81
N ALA A 190 -5.79 13.08 -8.79
CA ALA A 190 -5.68 14.53 -8.85
C ALA A 190 -4.76 15.06 -9.97
N ASN A 191 -3.86 14.22 -10.49
CA ASN A 191 -2.94 14.54 -11.56
C ASN A 191 -3.28 13.85 -12.90
N GLY A 192 -4.39 13.10 -12.97
CA GLY A 192 -4.82 12.39 -14.18
C GLY A 192 -3.91 11.24 -14.60
N ILE A 193 -3.06 10.74 -13.69
CA ILE A 193 -2.13 9.65 -13.92
C ILE A 193 -2.86 8.33 -13.65
N ALA A 194 -2.79 7.39 -14.59
CA ALA A 194 -3.34 6.05 -14.40
C ALA A 194 -2.61 5.33 -13.26
N TYR A 195 -3.34 4.56 -12.45
CA TYR A 195 -2.75 3.76 -11.39
C TYR A 195 -3.38 2.39 -11.28
N LEU A 196 -2.56 1.41 -10.88
CA LEU A 196 -2.95 0.04 -10.58
C LEU A 196 -2.77 -0.20 -9.07
N GLY A 197 -3.87 -0.18 -8.31
CA GLY A 197 -3.87 -0.51 -6.89
C GLY A 197 -3.92 -2.03 -6.70
N LEU A 198 -2.87 -2.62 -6.15
CA LEU A 198 -2.75 -4.06 -5.89
C LEU A 198 -2.73 -4.34 -4.39
N GLU A 199 -3.60 -5.23 -3.97
CA GLU A 199 -3.64 -5.84 -2.65
C GLU A 199 -3.31 -7.33 -2.79
N VAL A 200 -2.13 -7.77 -2.37
CA VAL A 200 -1.74 -9.18 -2.43
C VAL A 200 -2.04 -9.85 -1.10
N ARG A 201 -2.66 -11.04 -1.11
CA ARG A 201 -2.93 -11.74 0.14
C ARG A 201 -1.62 -12.15 0.81
N GLN A 202 -1.40 -11.71 2.04
CA GLN A 202 -0.11 -11.71 2.74
C GLN A 202 0.49 -13.12 2.96
N ASP A 203 -0.34 -14.15 3.10
CA ASP A 203 0.10 -15.54 3.24
C ASP A 203 0.79 -16.10 1.98
N LEU A 204 0.60 -15.44 0.85
CA LEU A 204 1.20 -15.79 -0.44
C LEU A 204 2.59 -15.16 -0.65
N ILE A 205 2.93 -14.15 0.15
CA ILE A 205 4.17 -13.37 0.06
C ILE A 205 4.87 -13.23 1.42
N GLY A 206 4.56 -14.10 2.36
CA GLY A 206 5.09 -14.07 3.72
C GLY A 206 6.52 -14.58 3.85
N ASP A 207 7.08 -15.17 2.79
CA ASP A 207 8.46 -15.65 2.74
C ASP A 207 9.11 -15.39 1.38
N ASP A 208 10.43 -15.63 1.28
CA ASP A 208 11.21 -15.37 0.08
C ASP A 208 10.73 -16.18 -1.14
N ALA A 209 10.27 -17.41 -0.94
CA ALA A 209 9.76 -18.27 -2.01
C ALA A 209 8.44 -17.70 -2.58
N GLY A 210 7.54 -17.30 -1.71
CA GLY A 210 6.30 -16.64 -2.07
C GLY A 210 6.55 -15.31 -2.79
N VAL A 211 7.46 -14.49 -2.27
CA VAL A 211 7.87 -13.22 -2.90
C VAL A 211 8.40 -13.46 -4.32
N ALA A 212 9.29 -14.44 -4.52
CA ALA A 212 9.82 -14.76 -5.83
C ALA A 212 8.72 -15.24 -6.79
N GLN A 213 7.86 -16.17 -6.34
CA GLN A 213 6.75 -16.70 -7.12
C GLN A 213 5.76 -15.59 -7.54
N TRP A 214 5.37 -14.72 -6.61
CA TRP A 214 4.41 -13.66 -6.90
C TRP A 214 5.03 -12.52 -7.70
N GLY A 215 6.32 -12.26 -7.54
CA GLY A 215 7.06 -11.39 -8.45
C GLY A 215 7.02 -11.87 -9.90
N ASP A 216 7.19 -13.21 -10.13
CA ASP A 216 7.08 -13.82 -11.47
C ASP A 216 5.68 -13.71 -12.06
N ARG A 217 4.64 -13.79 -11.24
CA ARG A 217 3.25 -13.70 -11.66
C ARG A 217 2.77 -12.27 -11.93
N LEU A 218 3.20 -11.32 -11.08
CA LEU A 218 2.72 -9.93 -11.16
C LEU A 218 3.50 -9.07 -12.16
N ALA A 219 4.80 -9.31 -12.36
CA ALA A 219 5.59 -8.50 -13.28
C ALA A 219 5.01 -8.48 -14.71
N PRO A 220 4.62 -9.60 -15.34
CA PRO A 220 4.03 -9.56 -16.68
C PRO A 220 2.64 -8.88 -16.70
N VAL A 221 1.86 -8.97 -15.62
CA VAL A 221 0.58 -8.27 -15.51
C VAL A 221 0.79 -6.76 -15.48
N ILE A 222 1.71 -6.28 -14.61
CA ILE A 222 2.05 -4.86 -14.51
C ILE A 222 2.58 -4.33 -15.83
N ALA A 223 3.48 -5.07 -16.49
CA ALA A 223 4.01 -4.71 -17.80
C ALA A 223 2.89 -4.55 -18.84
N ARG A 224 1.94 -5.50 -18.89
CA ARG A 224 0.79 -5.43 -19.79
C ARG A 224 -0.10 -4.22 -19.52
N VAL A 225 -0.37 -3.91 -18.26
CA VAL A 225 -1.12 -2.69 -17.89
C VAL A 225 -0.36 -1.46 -18.33
N ALA A 226 0.93 -1.39 -18.03
CA ALA A 226 1.77 -0.26 -18.41
C ALA A 226 1.82 -0.03 -19.94
N ASP A 227 1.82 -1.12 -20.72
CA ASP A 227 1.82 -1.04 -22.18
C ASP A 227 0.52 -0.43 -22.76
N SER A 228 -0.61 -0.56 -22.05
CA SER A 228 -1.87 0.06 -22.47
C SER A 228 -1.88 1.59 -22.33
N PHE A 229 -0.88 2.17 -21.65
CA PHE A 229 -0.68 3.62 -21.47
C PHE A 229 0.57 4.15 -22.21
N ARG A 230 1.13 3.39 -23.15
CA ARG A 230 2.14 3.93 -24.08
C ARG A 230 1.44 4.83 -25.09
N SER A 231 1.82 6.11 -25.11
CA SER A 231 1.44 7.07 -26.15
C SER A 231 2.23 6.85 -27.42
#